data_bd710762fed24322c6b08df5a150c23d
#
_entry.id   bd710762fed24322c6b08df5a150c23d
#
_cell.length_a   1.000
_cell.length_b   1.000
_cell.length_c   1.000
_cell.angle_alpha   90.00
_cell.angle_beta   90.00
_cell.angle_gamma   90.00
#
_symmetry.space_group_name_H-M   'P 1'
#
loop_
_entity.id
_entity.type
_entity.pdbx_description
1 polymer ?
#
loop_
_entity_poly.entity_id
_entity_poly.type
_entity_poly.pdbx_seq_one_letter_code
_entity_poly.pdbx_strand_id
1 'polypeptide(L)'
;METGNTPSESQVPNAQTVRAAIDEQMPFIKEKLTELIKFQSVHSVPELQEHNDGATKWVVDEFRNAGVPVEAHETIDGSSSVIGVREAADGFPTILLYSHFDVQPAGNVDAWTSDPWTLTERDGRWYGRGTADCKGSVAMHLGMLRALEQLAGDYPVLNKIGVRIVCEGSEERGGYGLEDLLEKQPELFAADVFMIADSGNDSVGVPSLCTALRGSAPVTVRLRTLEQPLHSGQFGGAAPDAMVELIRLLDTLHDDAGLVAVDGLRPDTTWEGVGPDEPTFRKDAGVLDGVKVYGDEQGLKPNDLTVARPSITVTAIDALPVKDAVNAVPAEAAAVVSLRVPPGMDPKECQDLLVAHLEKHAPNALMEIERESLAEPFSADLTGPALKRLEKALGDSYAAAEGKDSMEVAEVASGGSIPLTNKLLAAHPSAELALYGLAE
;
A
#
# COMPACT_ATOMS: atom_id res chain seq x y z
N MET A 1 -13.35 30.59 1.17
CA MET A 1 -12.62 31.75 0.64
C MET A 1 -12.62 31.63 -0.87
N GLU A 2 -13.16 32.62 -1.60
CA GLU A 2 -13.07 32.64 -3.06
C GLU A 2 -11.59 32.72 -3.45
N THR A 3 -11.10 31.70 -4.10
CA THR A 3 -9.70 31.61 -4.55
C THR A 3 -9.53 32.50 -5.79
N GLY A 4 -9.15 33.74 -5.54
CA GLY A 4 -9.00 34.77 -6.53
C GLY A 4 -7.78 34.68 -7.43
N ASN A 5 -7.42 33.54 -7.99
CA ASN A 5 -6.38 33.46 -9.02
C ASN A 5 -6.35 32.14 -9.78
N THR A 6 -7.50 31.63 -10.21
CA THR A 6 -7.49 30.50 -11.15
C THR A 6 -6.91 30.99 -12.48
N PRO A 7 -5.80 30.45 -12.98
CA PRO A 7 -5.23 30.83 -14.27
C PRO A 7 -6.26 30.61 -15.39
N SER A 8 -6.26 31.49 -16.40
CA SER A 8 -7.06 31.24 -17.59
C SER A 8 -6.52 30.03 -18.37
N GLU A 9 -7.38 29.35 -19.14
CA GLU A 9 -6.97 28.16 -19.93
C GLU A 9 -5.76 28.43 -20.85
N SER A 10 -5.58 29.66 -21.30
CA SER A 10 -4.42 30.07 -22.11
C SER A 10 -3.10 30.20 -21.32
N GLN A 11 -3.14 30.13 -20.00
CA GLN A 11 -1.98 30.27 -19.11
C GLN A 11 -1.42 28.92 -18.62
N VAL A 12 -2.11 27.82 -18.93
CA VAL A 12 -1.70 26.45 -18.57
C VAL A 12 -1.51 25.61 -19.83
N PRO A 13 -0.56 24.64 -19.85
CA PRO A 13 -0.41 23.75 -20.98
C PRO A 13 -1.62 22.82 -21.09
N ASN A 14 -2.01 22.45 -22.30
CA ASN A 14 -3.01 21.41 -22.51
C ASN A 14 -2.41 20.02 -22.32
N ALA A 15 -3.25 18.98 -22.21
CA ALA A 15 -2.83 17.59 -21.97
C ALA A 15 -1.82 17.08 -23.01
N GLN A 16 -1.99 17.42 -24.29
CA GLN A 16 -1.08 17.00 -25.35
C GLN A 16 0.31 17.63 -25.20
N THR A 17 0.39 18.91 -24.80
CA THR A 17 1.65 19.60 -24.52
C THR A 17 2.37 18.99 -23.33
N VAL A 18 1.64 18.70 -22.23
CA VAL A 18 2.19 18.05 -21.04
C VAL A 18 2.70 16.65 -21.40
N ARG A 19 1.91 15.87 -22.14
CA ARG A 19 2.30 14.54 -22.58
C ARG A 19 3.59 14.57 -23.39
N ALA A 20 3.69 15.44 -24.40
CA ALA A 20 4.89 15.56 -25.20
C ALA A 20 6.13 15.86 -24.35
N ALA A 21 6.00 16.76 -23.36
CA ALA A 21 7.08 17.06 -22.43
C ALA A 21 7.48 15.87 -21.56
N ILE A 22 6.51 15.06 -21.10
CA ILE A 22 6.77 13.84 -20.32
C ILE A 22 7.41 12.75 -21.21
N ASP A 23 6.93 12.56 -22.45
CA ASP A 23 7.48 11.58 -23.38
C ASP A 23 8.97 11.86 -23.66
N GLU A 24 9.38 13.13 -23.72
CA GLU A 24 10.77 13.54 -23.81
C GLU A 24 11.60 13.18 -22.57
N GLN A 25 10.97 13.04 -21.39
CA GLN A 25 11.64 12.67 -20.14
C GLN A 25 11.73 11.14 -19.94
N MET A 26 11.05 10.32 -20.72
CA MET A 26 11.06 8.86 -20.53
C MET A 26 12.46 8.23 -20.47
N PRO A 27 13.46 8.63 -21.32
CA PRO A 27 14.83 8.13 -21.19
C PRO A 27 15.48 8.51 -19.83
N PHE A 28 15.23 9.72 -19.34
CA PHE A 28 15.72 10.19 -18.05
C PHE A 28 15.05 9.42 -16.88
N ILE A 29 13.72 9.23 -16.93
CA ILE A 29 12.98 8.43 -15.91
C ILE A 29 13.57 7.01 -15.85
N LYS A 30 13.79 6.37 -17.00
CA LYS A 30 14.39 5.03 -17.07
C LYS A 30 15.82 4.99 -16.50
N GLU A 31 16.64 6.00 -16.78
CA GLU A 31 17.98 6.13 -16.24
C GLU A 31 17.94 6.23 -14.71
N LYS A 32 17.08 7.12 -14.15
CA LYS A 32 16.95 7.33 -12.71
C LYS A 32 16.42 6.11 -11.98
N LEU A 33 15.44 5.42 -12.56
CA LEU A 33 14.97 4.15 -12.02
C LEU A 33 16.07 3.08 -12.06
N THR A 34 16.85 3.00 -13.16
CA THR A 34 17.98 2.06 -13.30
C THR A 34 19.05 2.31 -12.23
N GLU A 35 19.28 3.55 -11.86
CA GLU A 35 20.22 3.91 -10.79
C GLU A 35 19.68 3.50 -9.41
N LEU A 36 18.42 3.85 -9.11
CA LEU A 36 17.82 3.66 -7.80
C LEU A 36 17.55 2.18 -7.47
N ILE A 37 17.21 1.35 -8.47
CA ILE A 37 16.97 -0.10 -8.28
C ILE A 37 18.21 -0.83 -7.75
N LYS A 38 19.43 -0.37 -8.06
CA LYS A 38 20.68 -1.00 -7.60
C LYS A 38 20.83 -1.00 -6.09
N PHE A 39 20.19 -0.04 -5.39
CA PHE A 39 20.19 -0.03 -3.94
C PHE A 39 19.20 -1.07 -3.41
N GLN A 40 19.72 -2.04 -2.67
CA GLN A 40 18.91 -3.02 -1.93
C GLN A 40 18.43 -2.39 -0.62
N SER A 41 17.63 -1.35 -0.74
CA SER A 41 17.18 -0.52 0.39
C SER A 41 16.07 -1.22 1.18
N VAL A 42 16.38 -2.40 1.73
CA VAL A 42 15.50 -3.15 2.63
C VAL A 42 15.74 -2.63 4.05
N HIS A 43 14.74 -1.94 4.61
CA HIS A 43 14.82 -1.41 5.97
C HIS A 43 14.91 -2.53 7.02
N SER A 44 15.56 -2.26 8.17
CA SER A 44 15.75 -3.18 9.30
C SER A 44 16.61 -4.43 9.00
N VAL A 45 17.43 -4.40 7.96
CA VAL A 45 18.41 -5.43 7.64
C VAL A 45 19.81 -4.83 7.80
N PRO A 46 20.54 -5.12 8.90
CA PRO A 46 21.81 -4.47 9.21
C PRO A 46 22.88 -4.59 8.11
N GLU A 47 22.90 -5.72 7.39
CA GLU A 47 23.84 -5.98 6.30
C GLU A 47 23.58 -5.11 5.07
N LEU A 48 22.40 -4.50 4.98
CA LEU A 48 21.98 -3.63 3.87
C LEU A 48 21.95 -2.13 4.24
N GLN A 49 22.47 -1.76 5.43
CA GLN A 49 22.46 -0.35 5.88
C GLN A 49 23.18 0.58 4.89
N GLU A 50 24.30 0.16 4.29
CA GLU A 50 25.00 0.95 3.27
C GLU A 50 24.13 1.20 2.02
N HIS A 51 23.23 0.27 1.68
CA HIS A 51 22.29 0.45 0.59
C HIS A 51 21.17 1.45 0.96
N ASN A 52 20.68 1.42 2.21
CA ASN A 52 19.70 2.39 2.70
C ASN A 52 20.29 3.80 2.72
N ASP A 53 21.50 3.97 3.27
CA ASP A 53 22.20 5.26 3.32
C ASP A 53 22.50 5.78 1.90
N GLY A 54 22.91 4.88 1.01
CA GLY A 54 23.17 5.19 -0.40
C GLY A 54 21.90 5.63 -1.14
N ALA A 55 20.77 4.95 -0.93
CA ALA A 55 19.49 5.33 -1.51
C ALA A 55 19.01 6.68 -0.97
N THR A 56 19.07 6.89 0.35
CA THR A 56 18.74 8.18 0.99
C THR A 56 19.53 9.33 0.39
N LYS A 57 20.86 9.16 0.30
CA LYS A 57 21.73 10.18 -0.30
C LYS A 57 21.37 10.44 -1.75
N TRP A 58 21.13 9.41 -2.54
CA TRP A 58 20.76 9.52 -3.94
C TRP A 58 19.44 10.29 -4.11
N VAL A 59 18.42 9.97 -3.31
CA VAL A 59 17.11 10.64 -3.32
C VAL A 59 17.25 12.13 -2.98
N VAL A 60 18.04 12.46 -1.95
CA VAL A 60 18.34 13.86 -1.58
C VAL A 60 19.01 14.60 -2.74
N ASP A 61 20.05 14.02 -3.33
CA ASP A 61 20.81 14.66 -4.40
C ASP A 61 19.93 14.90 -5.65
N GLU A 62 19.11 13.90 -6.05
CA GLU A 62 18.29 14.00 -7.25
C GLU A 62 17.13 14.99 -7.11
N PHE A 63 16.42 15.03 -5.96
CA PHE A 63 15.38 16.05 -5.78
C PHE A 63 15.96 17.47 -5.66
N ARG A 64 17.14 17.65 -5.05
CA ARG A 64 17.85 18.92 -5.07
C ARG A 64 18.24 19.36 -6.48
N ASN A 65 18.72 18.43 -7.29
CA ASN A 65 19.03 18.67 -8.72
C ASN A 65 17.77 19.01 -9.53
N ALA A 66 16.61 18.49 -9.12
CA ALA A 66 15.31 18.81 -9.71
C ALA A 66 14.69 20.12 -9.14
N GLY A 67 15.45 20.91 -8.39
CA GLY A 67 15.03 22.23 -7.90
C GLY A 67 14.12 22.22 -6.68
N VAL A 68 14.05 21.11 -5.93
CA VAL A 68 13.35 21.06 -4.64
C VAL A 68 14.38 20.88 -3.51
N PRO A 69 14.52 21.87 -2.60
CA PRO A 69 15.47 21.78 -1.47
C PRO A 69 14.91 20.80 -0.44
N VAL A 70 15.43 19.57 -0.44
CA VAL A 70 15.07 18.51 0.50
C VAL A 70 16.21 18.18 1.45
N GLU A 71 15.88 17.61 2.61
CA GLU A 71 16.83 17.11 3.61
C GLU A 71 16.41 15.70 4.05
N ALA A 72 17.38 14.90 4.51
CA ALA A 72 17.12 13.63 5.15
C ALA A 72 16.82 13.86 6.64
N HIS A 73 15.70 13.34 7.12
CA HIS A 73 15.29 13.36 8.52
C HIS A 73 15.42 11.94 9.08
N GLU A 74 16.27 11.75 10.08
CA GLU A 74 16.34 10.50 10.82
C GLU A 74 15.02 10.30 11.57
N THR A 75 14.48 9.09 11.53
CA THR A 75 13.23 8.71 12.14
C THR A 75 13.46 7.79 13.34
N ILE A 76 12.45 7.65 14.20
CA ILE A 76 12.56 6.90 15.46
C ILE A 76 12.82 5.39 15.25
N ASP A 77 12.47 4.86 14.09
CA ASP A 77 12.72 3.46 13.70
C ASP A 77 14.10 3.23 13.09
N GLY A 78 14.94 4.27 13.01
CA GLY A 78 16.30 4.22 12.48
C GLY A 78 16.35 4.29 10.94
N SER A 79 15.23 4.59 10.27
CA SER A 79 15.20 4.91 8.85
C SER A 79 15.49 6.40 8.61
N SER A 80 15.42 6.81 7.36
CA SER A 80 15.47 8.23 6.98
C SER A 80 14.33 8.55 6.03
N SER A 81 13.65 9.67 6.25
CA SER A 81 12.68 10.22 5.32
C SER A 81 13.24 11.48 4.67
N VAL A 82 13.14 11.60 3.35
CA VAL A 82 13.62 12.76 2.60
C VAL A 82 12.47 13.74 2.41
N ILE A 83 12.56 14.91 3.03
CA ILE A 83 11.48 15.90 3.07
C ILE A 83 12.00 17.27 2.68
N GLY A 84 11.19 18.04 1.96
CA GLY A 84 11.49 19.43 1.66
C GLY A 84 10.44 20.07 0.77
N VAL A 85 10.58 21.38 0.53
CA VAL A 85 9.59 22.15 -0.20
C VAL A 85 10.22 23.20 -1.09
N ARG A 86 9.73 23.33 -2.31
CA ARG A 86 9.82 24.53 -3.13
C ARG A 86 8.52 25.30 -2.89
N GLU A 87 8.63 26.45 -2.23
CA GLU A 87 7.48 27.24 -1.77
C GLU A 87 6.59 27.73 -2.92
N ALA A 88 5.28 27.78 -2.66
CA ALA A 88 4.32 28.39 -3.55
C ALA A 88 4.45 29.93 -3.55
N ALA A 89 4.12 30.55 -4.68
CA ALA A 89 3.88 32.00 -4.70
C ALA A 89 2.55 32.33 -4.00
N ASP A 90 2.40 33.57 -3.52
CA ASP A 90 1.18 34.01 -2.82
C ASP A 90 -0.08 33.68 -3.62
N GLY A 91 -1.02 32.99 -2.98
CA GLY A 91 -2.32 32.61 -3.56
C GLY A 91 -2.27 31.37 -4.49
N PHE A 92 -1.14 30.67 -4.54
CA PHE A 92 -1.03 29.37 -5.26
C PHE A 92 -0.93 28.21 -4.30
N PRO A 93 -1.43 27.02 -4.70
CA PRO A 93 -1.41 25.85 -3.83
C PRO A 93 -0.02 25.22 -3.75
N THR A 94 0.22 24.49 -2.65
CA THR A 94 1.31 23.54 -2.49
C THR A 94 0.78 22.12 -2.68
N ILE A 95 1.45 21.34 -3.52
CA ILE A 95 1.16 19.93 -3.76
C ILE A 95 2.26 19.10 -3.10
N LEU A 96 1.89 18.19 -2.21
CA LEU A 96 2.79 17.21 -1.66
C LEU A 96 2.80 15.95 -2.54
N LEU A 97 3.99 15.53 -2.92
CA LEU A 97 4.25 14.30 -3.66
C LEU A 97 4.89 13.28 -2.71
N TYR A 98 4.14 12.21 -2.43
CA TYR A 98 4.63 11.09 -1.62
C TYR A 98 5.06 9.92 -2.49
N SER A 99 6.15 9.30 -2.10
CA SER A 99 6.64 7.99 -2.56
C SER A 99 7.56 7.41 -1.50
N HIS A 100 7.95 6.14 -1.62
CA HIS A 100 8.98 5.55 -0.77
C HIS A 100 10.12 4.93 -1.60
N PHE A 101 11.31 4.80 -1.00
CA PHE A 101 12.49 4.25 -1.66
C PHE A 101 13.00 2.94 -1.03
N ASP A 102 12.46 2.56 0.11
CA ASP A 102 12.69 1.22 0.64
C ASP A 102 11.91 0.17 -0.14
N VAL A 103 12.24 -1.08 0.05
CA VAL A 103 11.65 -2.20 -0.70
C VAL A 103 11.61 -3.45 0.15
N GLN A 104 10.69 -4.36 -0.18
CA GLN A 104 10.70 -5.72 0.35
C GLN A 104 11.94 -6.51 -0.12
N PRO A 105 12.41 -7.49 0.67
CA PRO A 105 13.43 -8.42 0.22
C PRO A 105 13.05 -9.09 -1.11
N ALA A 106 14.05 -9.43 -1.93
CA ALA A 106 13.80 -10.15 -3.19
C ALA A 106 13.20 -11.56 -2.99
N GLY A 107 13.28 -12.11 -1.78
CA GLY A 107 12.82 -13.46 -1.50
C GLY A 107 13.69 -14.52 -2.18
N ASN A 108 13.04 -15.53 -2.77
CA ASN A 108 13.75 -16.56 -3.54
C ASN A 108 14.22 -16.01 -4.89
N VAL A 109 15.50 -15.65 -4.97
CA VAL A 109 16.10 -15.06 -6.20
C VAL A 109 16.03 -16.01 -7.39
N ASP A 110 16.07 -17.33 -7.18
CA ASP A 110 15.96 -18.32 -8.27
C ASP A 110 14.56 -18.34 -8.94
N ALA A 111 13.55 -17.76 -8.28
CA ALA A 111 12.21 -17.61 -8.86
C ALA A 111 12.07 -16.40 -9.78
N TRP A 112 13.04 -15.50 -9.80
CA TRP A 112 13.02 -14.32 -10.67
C TRP A 112 13.49 -14.69 -12.09
N THR A 113 12.80 -14.16 -13.09
CA THR A 113 13.19 -14.33 -14.51
C THR A 113 14.44 -13.53 -14.86
N SER A 114 14.73 -12.45 -14.11
CA SER A 114 15.92 -11.61 -14.25
C SER A 114 16.38 -11.16 -12.87
N ASP A 115 17.62 -10.69 -12.75
CA ASP A 115 18.13 -10.16 -11.48
C ASP A 115 17.21 -9.06 -10.93
N PRO A 116 16.67 -9.20 -9.70
CA PRO A 116 15.76 -8.23 -9.09
C PRO A 116 16.36 -6.83 -8.92
N TRP A 117 17.68 -6.70 -8.88
CA TRP A 117 18.40 -5.44 -8.63
C TRP A 117 18.95 -4.80 -9.92
N THR A 118 18.50 -5.31 -11.06
CA THR A 118 18.86 -4.79 -12.39
C THR A 118 17.60 -4.55 -13.21
N LEU A 119 17.33 -3.28 -13.55
CA LEU A 119 16.17 -2.93 -14.38
C LEU A 119 16.25 -3.68 -15.71
N THR A 120 15.28 -4.53 -15.98
CA THR A 120 15.20 -5.33 -17.21
C THR A 120 13.93 -4.99 -17.96
N GLU A 121 14.06 -4.68 -19.25
CA GLU A 121 12.92 -4.47 -20.15
C GLU A 121 12.56 -5.75 -20.89
N ARG A 122 11.27 -6.13 -20.85
CA ARG A 122 10.68 -7.23 -21.60
C ARG A 122 9.29 -6.85 -22.07
N ASP A 123 8.98 -7.08 -23.32
CA ASP A 123 7.65 -6.85 -23.91
C ASP A 123 7.06 -5.45 -23.62
N GLY A 124 7.93 -4.43 -23.65
CA GLY A 124 7.55 -3.04 -23.37
C GLY A 124 7.31 -2.70 -21.90
N ARG A 125 7.59 -3.62 -20.97
CA ARG A 125 7.49 -3.44 -19.53
C ARG A 125 8.85 -3.46 -18.85
N TRP A 126 8.95 -2.78 -17.70
CA TRP A 126 10.16 -2.72 -16.89
C TRP A 126 10.01 -3.58 -15.63
N TYR A 127 11.00 -4.44 -15.39
CA TYR A 127 11.02 -5.39 -14.29
C TYR A 127 12.22 -5.18 -13.39
N GLY A 128 11.99 -5.25 -12.07
CA GLY A 128 12.98 -5.18 -11.01
C GLY A 128 12.32 -4.95 -9.67
N ARG A 129 12.99 -5.21 -8.55
CA ARG A 129 12.44 -4.96 -7.22
C ARG A 129 12.32 -3.44 -7.01
N GLY A 130 11.10 -2.97 -6.68
CA GLY A 130 10.79 -1.55 -6.51
C GLY A 130 10.41 -0.82 -7.80
N THR A 131 10.36 -1.48 -8.96
CA THR A 131 10.00 -0.82 -10.23
C THR A 131 8.59 -0.23 -10.20
N ALA A 132 7.63 -0.92 -9.61
CA ALA A 132 6.28 -0.43 -9.38
C ALA A 132 6.12 0.14 -7.98
N ASP A 133 6.60 -0.57 -6.98
CA ASP A 133 6.43 -0.33 -5.55
C ASP A 133 7.80 -0.16 -4.87
N CYS A 134 8.29 1.09 -4.63
CA CYS A 134 7.70 2.35 -5.10
C CYS A 134 8.78 3.24 -5.78
N LYS A 135 9.98 2.71 -6.07
CA LYS A 135 11.09 3.46 -6.72
C LYS A 135 10.72 4.03 -8.08
N GLY A 136 9.81 3.37 -8.81
CA GLY A 136 9.25 3.89 -10.05
C GLY A 136 8.55 5.21 -9.85
N SER A 137 7.80 5.38 -8.76
CA SER A 137 7.12 6.63 -8.41
C SER A 137 8.12 7.74 -8.07
N VAL A 138 9.24 7.42 -7.43
CA VAL A 138 10.35 8.39 -7.23
C VAL A 138 10.88 8.89 -8.57
N ALA A 139 11.17 7.97 -9.51
CA ALA A 139 11.66 8.32 -10.85
C ALA A 139 10.62 9.11 -11.66
N MET A 140 9.33 8.76 -11.53
CA MET A 140 8.21 9.49 -12.14
C MET A 140 8.15 10.93 -11.63
N HIS A 141 8.24 11.15 -10.31
CA HIS A 141 8.25 12.48 -9.72
C HIS A 141 9.43 13.33 -10.23
N LEU A 142 10.63 12.75 -10.35
CA LEU A 142 11.79 13.44 -10.93
C LEU A 142 11.57 13.82 -12.39
N GLY A 143 11.01 12.92 -13.19
CA GLY A 143 10.66 13.19 -14.59
C GLY A 143 9.60 14.28 -14.74
N MET A 144 8.57 14.26 -13.89
CA MET A 144 7.52 15.29 -13.82
C MET A 144 8.12 16.66 -13.48
N LEU A 145 8.97 16.75 -12.45
CA LEU A 145 9.62 18.02 -12.07
C LEU A 145 10.43 18.60 -13.21
N ARG A 146 11.16 17.77 -13.95
CA ARG A 146 11.94 18.17 -15.10
C ARG A 146 11.05 18.64 -16.27
N ALA A 147 9.93 17.95 -16.54
CA ALA A 147 8.97 18.38 -17.54
C ALA A 147 8.30 19.72 -17.14
N LEU A 148 7.99 19.93 -15.86
CA LEU A 148 7.48 21.19 -15.36
C LEU A 148 8.47 22.34 -15.56
N GLU A 149 9.75 22.12 -15.27
CA GLU A 149 10.80 23.13 -15.50
C GLU A 149 10.90 23.49 -16.99
N GLN A 150 10.86 22.51 -17.88
CA GLN A 150 10.86 22.72 -19.34
C GLN A 150 9.64 23.54 -19.77
N LEU A 151 8.45 23.19 -19.31
CA LEU A 151 7.20 23.87 -19.66
C LEU A 151 7.08 25.27 -19.05
N ALA A 152 7.72 25.53 -17.92
CA ALA A 152 7.64 26.82 -17.23
C ALA A 152 8.22 27.99 -18.03
N GLY A 153 9.03 27.72 -19.05
CA GLY A 153 9.51 28.73 -19.99
C GLY A 153 8.36 29.38 -20.78
N ASP A 154 7.44 28.56 -21.27
CA ASP A 154 6.26 28.99 -22.02
C ASP A 154 5.04 29.25 -21.12
N TYR A 155 4.98 28.58 -19.96
CA TYR A 155 3.89 28.64 -18.97
C TYR A 155 4.39 29.06 -17.59
N PRO A 156 4.76 30.33 -17.36
CA PRO A 156 5.39 30.80 -16.10
C PRO A 156 4.54 30.56 -14.84
N VAL A 157 3.24 30.32 -15.00
CA VAL A 157 2.33 29.99 -13.89
C VAL A 157 2.74 28.71 -13.17
N LEU A 158 3.38 27.76 -13.85
CA LEU A 158 3.85 26.49 -13.28
C LEU A 158 4.93 26.69 -12.21
N ASN A 159 5.72 27.79 -12.31
CA ASN A 159 6.71 28.13 -11.27
C ASN A 159 6.09 28.74 -10.00
N LYS A 160 4.78 29.02 -10.01
CA LYS A 160 4.08 29.59 -8.84
C LYS A 160 3.52 28.51 -7.92
N ILE A 161 3.38 27.28 -8.41
CA ILE A 161 2.87 26.14 -7.64
C ILE A 161 3.97 25.65 -6.69
N GLY A 162 3.62 25.52 -5.41
CA GLY A 162 4.49 24.88 -4.43
C GLY A 162 4.58 23.38 -4.64
N VAL A 163 5.75 22.82 -4.46
CA VAL A 163 5.97 21.36 -4.52
C VAL A 163 6.68 20.93 -3.24
N ARG A 164 6.03 20.07 -2.49
CA ARG A 164 6.61 19.40 -1.31
C ARG A 164 6.91 17.95 -1.67
N ILE A 165 8.09 17.50 -1.32
CA ILE A 165 8.49 16.09 -1.45
C ILE A 165 8.46 15.45 -0.06
N VAL A 166 7.86 14.27 0.02
CA VAL A 166 7.99 13.33 1.13
C VAL A 166 8.33 11.97 0.52
N CYS A 167 9.57 11.53 0.73
CA CYS A 167 10.02 10.24 0.21
C CYS A 167 10.53 9.39 1.38
N GLU A 168 9.80 8.34 1.71
CA GLU A 168 9.96 7.52 2.90
C GLU A 168 10.98 6.41 2.70
N GLY A 169 11.65 5.99 3.77
CA GLY A 169 12.65 4.92 3.75
C GLY A 169 12.30 3.72 4.62
N SER A 170 11.04 3.57 5.07
CA SER A 170 10.58 2.45 5.89
C SER A 170 9.10 2.08 5.72
N GLU A 171 8.47 2.46 4.62
CA GLU A 171 7.07 2.17 4.35
C GLU A 171 6.79 0.66 4.43
N GLU A 172 7.62 -0.16 3.81
CA GLU A 172 7.53 -1.61 3.71
C GLU A 172 7.70 -2.35 5.07
N ARG A 173 7.99 -1.59 6.13
CA ARG A 173 8.05 -2.03 7.53
C ARG A 173 6.99 -1.34 8.39
N GLY A 174 5.98 -0.74 7.76
CA GLY A 174 4.82 -0.14 8.39
C GLY A 174 4.88 1.36 8.62
N GLY A 175 5.91 2.07 8.12
CA GLY A 175 5.96 3.53 8.08
C GLY A 175 5.97 4.24 9.44
N TYR A 176 6.24 3.53 10.54
CA TYR A 176 6.14 4.08 11.89
C TYR A 176 7.04 5.30 12.10
N GLY A 177 8.21 5.31 11.47
CA GLY A 177 9.16 6.42 11.56
C GLY A 177 8.62 7.72 10.99
N LEU A 178 8.01 7.66 9.81
CA LEU A 178 7.41 8.83 9.17
C LEU A 178 6.14 9.30 9.89
N GLU A 179 5.34 8.36 10.40
CA GLU A 179 4.14 8.68 11.19
C GLU A 179 4.48 9.42 12.48
N ASP A 180 5.51 8.97 13.22
CA ASP A 180 6.01 9.66 14.42
C ASP A 180 6.54 11.05 14.09
N LEU A 181 7.21 11.21 12.95
CA LEU A 181 7.70 12.50 12.48
C LEU A 181 6.54 13.45 12.14
N LEU A 182 5.49 12.96 11.48
CA LEU A 182 4.27 13.73 11.19
C LEU A 182 3.57 14.19 12.48
N GLU A 183 3.47 13.32 13.47
CA GLU A 183 2.86 13.68 14.77
C GLU A 183 3.65 14.77 15.50
N LYS A 184 4.99 14.75 15.41
CA LYS A 184 5.86 15.71 16.11
C LYS A 184 6.07 17.01 15.36
N GLN A 185 6.10 16.98 14.04
CA GLN A 185 6.45 18.08 13.15
C GLN A 185 5.48 18.14 11.94
N PRO A 186 4.16 18.34 12.17
CA PRO A 186 3.17 18.33 11.09
C PRO A 186 3.42 19.41 10.03
N GLU A 187 4.10 20.50 10.36
CA GLU A 187 4.45 21.56 9.41
C GLU A 187 5.36 21.10 8.27
N LEU A 188 6.15 20.02 8.47
CA LEU A 188 6.96 19.42 7.41
C LEU A 188 6.10 18.81 6.30
N PHE A 189 4.83 18.56 6.56
CA PHE A 189 3.89 17.92 5.64
C PHE A 189 2.82 18.87 5.11
N ALA A 190 2.83 20.14 5.51
CA ALA A 190 1.78 21.10 5.15
C ALA A 190 1.65 21.27 3.64
N ALA A 191 0.46 20.97 3.09
CA ALA A 191 0.12 21.11 1.68
C ALA A 191 -1.40 21.27 1.51
N ASP A 192 -1.83 21.74 0.33
CA ASP A 192 -3.25 21.87 -0.02
C ASP A 192 -3.77 20.56 -0.67
N VAL A 193 -2.87 19.82 -1.32
CA VAL A 193 -3.18 18.55 -1.98
C VAL A 193 -2.08 17.53 -1.69
N PHE A 194 -2.48 16.37 -1.24
CA PHE A 194 -1.60 15.20 -1.07
C PHE A 194 -1.75 14.26 -2.26
N MET A 195 -0.65 13.98 -2.93
CA MET A 195 -0.55 13.06 -4.06
C MET A 195 0.28 11.85 -3.63
N ILE A 196 -0.42 10.78 -3.23
CA ILE A 196 0.22 9.55 -2.72
C ILE A 196 0.39 8.59 -3.90
N ALA A 197 1.63 8.44 -4.38
CA ALA A 197 1.96 7.61 -5.55
C ALA A 197 2.36 6.19 -5.12
N ASP A 198 1.44 5.49 -4.44
CA ASP A 198 1.69 4.19 -3.80
C ASP A 198 0.48 3.26 -3.87
N SER A 199 -0.17 3.23 -5.04
CA SER A 199 -1.27 2.31 -5.29
C SER A 199 -1.22 1.72 -6.70
N GLY A 200 -2.12 0.77 -6.99
CA GLY A 200 -2.25 0.14 -8.29
C GLY A 200 -3.27 0.83 -9.20
N ASN A 201 -3.19 0.49 -10.49
CA ASN A 201 -4.21 0.78 -11.49
C ASN A 201 -5.08 -0.46 -11.72
N ASP A 202 -6.22 -0.30 -12.39
CA ASP A 202 -7.05 -1.45 -12.81
C ASP A 202 -6.31 -2.31 -13.84
N SER A 203 -5.83 -1.65 -14.88
CA SER A 203 -5.05 -2.31 -15.95
C SER A 203 -4.30 -1.29 -16.81
N VAL A 204 -3.36 -1.77 -17.64
CA VAL A 204 -2.63 -0.94 -18.60
C VAL A 204 -3.59 -0.17 -19.50
N GLY A 205 -3.39 1.14 -19.57
CA GLY A 205 -4.19 2.02 -20.43
C GLY A 205 -5.54 2.44 -19.85
N VAL A 206 -5.86 2.06 -18.61
CA VAL A 206 -7.04 2.51 -17.88
C VAL A 206 -6.63 3.55 -16.82
N PRO A 207 -7.04 4.83 -16.98
CA PRO A 207 -6.78 5.84 -15.96
C PRO A 207 -7.52 5.46 -14.68
N SER A 208 -6.83 5.37 -13.55
CA SER A 208 -7.39 4.91 -12.30
C SER A 208 -7.06 5.84 -11.13
N LEU A 209 -7.98 5.95 -10.18
CA LEU A 209 -7.77 6.54 -8.86
C LEU A 209 -8.17 5.52 -7.80
N CYS A 210 -7.30 5.31 -6.82
CA CYS A 210 -7.62 4.45 -5.70
C CYS A 210 -8.49 5.23 -4.71
N THR A 211 -9.74 4.81 -4.55
CA THR A 211 -10.74 5.49 -3.73
C THR A 211 -10.98 4.83 -2.39
N ALA A 212 -10.45 3.63 -2.18
CA ALA A 212 -10.63 2.91 -0.93
C ALA A 212 -9.42 2.04 -0.58
N LEU A 213 -9.03 2.04 0.71
CA LEU A 213 -8.07 1.12 1.30
C LEU A 213 -8.71 0.43 2.50
N ARG A 214 -8.36 -0.84 2.72
CA ARG A 214 -8.78 -1.52 3.95
C ARG A 214 -7.89 -1.14 5.12
N GLY A 215 -8.49 -1.10 6.30
CA GLY A 215 -7.77 -1.11 7.56
C GLY A 215 -7.32 -2.51 7.97
N SER A 216 -6.73 -2.61 9.16
CA SER A 216 -6.35 -3.89 9.75
C SER A 216 -6.53 -3.89 11.26
N ALA A 217 -6.86 -5.07 11.80
CA ALA A 217 -7.10 -5.29 13.22
C ALA A 217 -6.63 -6.70 13.64
N PRO A 218 -5.32 -7.02 13.52
CA PRO A 218 -4.82 -8.36 13.78
C PRO A 218 -4.77 -8.68 15.27
N VAL A 219 -4.74 -9.99 15.58
CA VAL A 219 -4.52 -10.51 16.92
C VAL A 219 -3.55 -11.71 16.87
N THR A 220 -2.77 -11.88 17.92
CA THR A 220 -2.00 -13.09 18.15
C THR A 220 -2.67 -13.95 19.22
N VAL A 221 -2.97 -15.20 18.89
CA VAL A 221 -3.57 -16.18 19.81
C VAL A 221 -2.51 -17.17 20.26
N ARG A 222 -2.39 -17.35 21.58
CA ARG A 222 -1.48 -18.34 22.18
C ARG A 222 -2.29 -19.31 23.03
N LEU A 223 -2.07 -20.62 22.81
CA LEU A 223 -2.70 -21.69 23.57
C LEU A 223 -1.65 -22.48 24.34
N ARG A 224 -2.00 -22.86 25.56
CA ARG A 224 -1.20 -23.75 26.38
C ARG A 224 -2.07 -24.81 27.04
N THR A 225 -1.70 -26.08 26.85
CA THR A 225 -2.44 -27.25 27.35
C THR A 225 -1.66 -28.08 28.35
N LEU A 226 -0.34 -28.03 28.29
CA LEU A 226 0.58 -28.86 29.11
C LEU A 226 1.71 -28.00 29.69
N GLU A 227 2.38 -28.49 30.70
CA GLU A 227 3.58 -27.84 31.26
C GLU A 227 4.81 -27.98 30.34
N GLN A 228 4.89 -29.12 29.62
CA GLN A 228 5.94 -29.43 28.64
C GLN A 228 5.41 -30.43 27.60
N PRO A 229 6.06 -30.57 26.44
CA PRO A 229 5.70 -31.59 25.47
C PRO A 229 5.84 -33.00 26.05
N LEU A 230 4.90 -33.91 25.73
CA LEU A 230 4.83 -35.27 26.21
C LEU A 230 4.97 -36.28 25.08
N HIS A 231 5.49 -37.48 25.35
CA HIS A 231 5.61 -38.53 24.35
C HIS A 231 4.24 -38.96 23.83
N SER A 232 3.99 -38.80 22.52
CA SER A 232 2.66 -38.99 21.89
C SER A 232 2.16 -40.43 22.00
N GLY A 233 3.03 -41.44 21.95
CA GLY A 233 2.65 -42.84 22.10
C GLY A 233 2.23 -43.25 23.54
N GLN A 234 2.59 -42.44 24.55
CA GLN A 234 2.22 -42.68 25.95
C GLN A 234 1.02 -41.85 26.40
N PHE A 235 0.94 -40.63 25.96
CA PHE A 235 -0.03 -39.63 26.44
C PHE A 235 -1.02 -39.19 25.40
N GLY A 236 -0.74 -39.40 24.10
CA GLY A 236 -1.61 -39.04 23.00
C GLY A 236 -2.99 -39.69 23.09
N GLY A 237 -4.04 -38.99 22.72
CA GLY A 237 -5.44 -39.42 22.85
C GLY A 237 -6.08 -39.08 24.20
N ALA A 238 -5.27 -38.85 25.26
CA ALA A 238 -5.77 -38.42 26.58
C ALA A 238 -5.27 -37.03 26.98
N ALA A 239 -4.00 -36.71 26.73
CA ALA A 239 -3.48 -35.37 26.94
C ALA A 239 -4.00 -34.42 25.88
N PRO A 240 -4.52 -33.20 26.24
CA PRO A 240 -4.96 -32.21 25.29
C PRO A 240 -3.79 -31.69 24.47
N ASP A 241 -3.94 -31.69 23.16
CA ASP A 241 -2.94 -31.27 22.17
C ASP A 241 -3.15 -29.81 21.79
N ALA A 242 -2.21 -28.93 22.11
CA ALA A 242 -2.36 -27.49 21.88
C ALA A 242 -2.55 -27.15 20.40
N MET A 243 -1.89 -27.90 19.49
CA MET A 243 -2.05 -27.65 18.04
C MET A 243 -3.43 -28.07 17.54
N VAL A 244 -3.97 -29.20 18.01
CA VAL A 244 -5.33 -29.64 17.65
C VAL A 244 -6.36 -28.65 18.17
N GLU A 245 -6.20 -28.15 19.38
CA GLU A 245 -7.10 -27.14 19.94
C GLU A 245 -7.00 -25.80 19.17
N LEU A 246 -5.80 -25.40 18.73
CA LEU A 246 -5.63 -24.20 17.88
C LEU A 246 -6.31 -24.39 16.51
N ILE A 247 -6.11 -25.52 15.84
CA ILE A 247 -6.72 -25.82 14.55
C ILE A 247 -8.26 -25.74 14.66
N ARG A 248 -8.86 -26.31 15.71
CA ARG A 248 -10.30 -26.24 15.97
C ARG A 248 -10.79 -24.81 16.18
N LEU A 249 -10.03 -24.00 16.89
CA LEU A 249 -10.37 -22.58 17.13
C LEU A 249 -10.32 -21.81 15.83
N LEU A 250 -9.26 -21.95 15.04
CA LEU A 250 -9.10 -21.26 13.76
C LEU A 250 -10.16 -21.66 12.72
N ASP A 251 -10.60 -22.92 12.71
CA ASP A 251 -11.65 -23.42 11.84
C ASP A 251 -13.00 -22.69 12.05
N THR A 252 -13.25 -22.17 13.26
CA THR A 252 -14.47 -21.41 13.55
C THR A 252 -14.54 -20.02 12.91
N LEU A 253 -13.41 -19.53 12.40
CA LEU A 253 -13.33 -18.20 11.79
C LEU A 253 -13.97 -18.12 10.40
N HIS A 254 -14.11 -19.28 9.73
CA HIS A 254 -14.69 -19.38 8.39
C HIS A 254 -15.83 -20.41 8.36
N ASP A 255 -16.76 -20.19 7.47
CA ASP A 255 -17.82 -21.18 7.18
C ASP A 255 -17.33 -22.17 6.09
N ASP A 256 -18.19 -23.15 5.77
CA ASP A 256 -17.91 -24.20 4.76
C ASP A 256 -17.65 -23.64 3.35
N ALA A 257 -18.05 -22.38 3.08
CA ALA A 257 -17.78 -21.67 1.82
C ALA A 257 -16.47 -20.88 1.86
N GLY A 258 -15.76 -20.88 2.99
CA GLY A 258 -14.53 -20.12 3.21
C GLY A 258 -14.77 -18.63 3.50
N LEU A 259 -16.02 -18.23 3.76
CA LEU A 259 -16.36 -16.85 4.11
C LEU A 259 -16.23 -16.64 5.62
N VAL A 260 -15.97 -15.40 6.04
CA VAL A 260 -15.87 -15.04 7.46
C VAL A 260 -17.13 -15.47 8.22
N ALA A 261 -16.96 -16.21 9.34
CA ALA A 261 -18.04 -16.75 10.18
C ALA A 261 -18.23 -16.00 11.50
N VAL A 262 -17.46 -14.93 11.75
CA VAL A 262 -17.53 -14.14 12.97
C VAL A 262 -18.80 -13.27 12.96
N ASP A 263 -19.62 -13.39 14.02
CA ASP A 263 -20.84 -12.58 14.18
C ASP A 263 -20.48 -11.08 14.20
N GLY A 264 -21.21 -10.27 13.41
CA GLY A 264 -20.95 -8.82 13.26
C GLY A 264 -19.90 -8.47 12.22
N LEU A 265 -19.11 -9.42 11.70
CA LEU A 265 -18.14 -9.23 10.63
C LEU A 265 -18.61 -9.78 9.27
N ARG A 266 -19.92 -9.85 9.06
CA ARG A 266 -20.54 -10.42 7.83
C ARG A 266 -21.52 -9.42 7.19
N PRO A 267 -21.09 -8.20 6.81
CA PRO A 267 -21.98 -7.27 6.10
C PRO A 267 -22.29 -7.80 4.69
N ASP A 268 -23.48 -7.46 4.17
CA ASP A 268 -23.89 -7.76 2.79
C ASP A 268 -23.45 -6.66 1.80
N THR A 269 -22.38 -5.97 2.10
CA THR A 269 -21.82 -4.91 1.26
C THR A 269 -21.20 -5.48 -0.01
N THR A 270 -21.30 -4.70 -1.10
CA THR A 270 -20.70 -4.98 -2.40
C THR A 270 -19.80 -3.84 -2.81
N TRP A 271 -18.82 -4.12 -3.67
CA TRP A 271 -17.96 -3.08 -4.25
C TRP A 271 -18.62 -2.53 -5.51
N GLU A 272 -18.86 -1.20 -5.54
CA GLU A 272 -19.51 -0.52 -6.66
C GLU A 272 -18.51 0.00 -7.72
N GLY A 273 -17.21 0.08 -7.39
CA GLY A 273 -16.15 0.50 -8.32
C GLY A 273 -15.71 -0.62 -9.27
N VAL A 274 -14.66 -0.36 -10.02
CA VAL A 274 -14.06 -1.32 -10.95
C VAL A 274 -13.23 -2.35 -10.20
N GLY A 275 -13.20 -3.58 -10.71
CA GLY A 275 -12.39 -4.67 -10.19
C GLY A 275 -12.45 -5.90 -11.09
N PRO A 276 -11.53 -6.85 -10.91
CA PRO A 276 -11.43 -8.02 -11.76
C PRO A 276 -12.68 -8.91 -11.66
N ASP A 277 -13.09 -9.49 -12.77
CA ASP A 277 -13.98 -10.65 -12.75
C ASP A 277 -13.26 -11.91 -12.21
N GLU A 278 -14.00 -12.99 -11.93
CA GLU A 278 -13.41 -14.22 -11.37
C GLU A 278 -12.30 -14.81 -12.24
N PRO A 279 -12.42 -14.92 -13.57
CA PRO A 279 -11.35 -15.42 -14.42
C PRO A 279 -10.07 -14.57 -14.39
N THR A 280 -10.21 -13.26 -14.37
CA THR A 280 -9.09 -12.31 -14.27
C THR A 280 -8.43 -12.42 -12.91
N PHE A 281 -9.21 -12.38 -11.83
CA PHE A 281 -8.72 -12.57 -10.46
C PHE A 281 -7.98 -13.90 -10.29
N ARG A 282 -8.53 -15.00 -10.82
CA ARG A 282 -7.90 -16.32 -10.78
C ARG A 282 -6.52 -16.32 -11.41
N LYS A 283 -6.38 -15.67 -12.57
CA LYS A 283 -5.12 -15.57 -13.29
C LYS A 283 -4.12 -14.72 -12.52
N ASP A 284 -4.53 -13.56 -12.03
CA ASP A 284 -3.64 -12.59 -11.37
C ASP A 284 -3.20 -13.09 -9.98
N ALA A 285 -4.10 -13.71 -9.23
CA ALA A 285 -3.81 -14.36 -7.96
C ALA A 285 -3.07 -15.71 -8.11
N GLY A 286 -2.91 -16.24 -9.31
CA GLY A 286 -2.28 -17.54 -9.56
C GLY A 286 -3.05 -18.73 -8.96
N VAL A 287 -4.39 -18.65 -8.89
CA VAL A 287 -5.21 -19.74 -8.34
C VAL A 287 -5.09 -20.98 -9.21
N LEU A 288 -4.68 -22.10 -8.60
CA LEU A 288 -4.42 -23.35 -9.33
C LEU A 288 -5.70 -23.94 -9.94
N ASP A 289 -5.55 -24.67 -11.05
CA ASP A 289 -6.66 -25.39 -11.69
C ASP A 289 -7.33 -26.34 -10.70
N GLY A 290 -8.67 -26.30 -10.68
CA GLY A 290 -9.49 -27.14 -9.79
C GLY A 290 -9.65 -26.59 -8.37
N VAL A 291 -8.96 -25.49 -7.99
CA VAL A 291 -9.19 -24.77 -6.74
C VAL A 291 -10.27 -23.71 -6.99
N LYS A 292 -11.26 -23.60 -6.10
CA LYS A 292 -12.33 -22.60 -6.20
C LYS A 292 -11.90 -21.26 -5.62
N VAL A 293 -12.34 -20.17 -6.23
CA VAL A 293 -12.30 -18.82 -5.62
C VAL A 293 -13.45 -18.74 -4.62
N TYR A 294 -13.18 -18.20 -3.42
CA TYR A 294 -14.22 -18.03 -2.42
C TYR A 294 -15.28 -17.03 -2.90
N GLY A 295 -16.53 -17.28 -2.54
CA GLY A 295 -17.67 -16.42 -2.87
C GLY A 295 -18.24 -16.60 -4.27
N ASP A 296 -17.57 -17.29 -5.21
CA ASP A 296 -18.04 -17.50 -6.57
C ASP A 296 -19.40 -18.25 -6.60
N GLU A 297 -19.54 -19.33 -5.84
CA GLU A 297 -20.81 -20.08 -5.72
C GLU A 297 -21.93 -19.27 -5.05
N GLN A 298 -21.61 -18.23 -4.32
CA GLN A 298 -22.54 -17.28 -3.70
C GLN A 298 -22.85 -16.09 -4.59
N GLY A 299 -22.24 -16.01 -5.79
CA GLY A 299 -22.41 -14.92 -6.75
C GLY A 299 -21.71 -13.62 -6.33
N LEU A 300 -20.69 -13.71 -5.47
CA LEU A 300 -19.88 -12.57 -5.05
C LEU A 300 -18.73 -12.33 -6.03
N LYS A 301 -18.46 -11.06 -6.29
CA LYS A 301 -17.27 -10.67 -7.05
C LYS A 301 -16.03 -10.70 -6.14
N PRO A 302 -14.81 -10.89 -6.69
CA PRO A 302 -13.59 -10.84 -5.89
C PRO A 302 -13.48 -9.59 -5.02
N ASN A 303 -13.79 -8.39 -5.55
CA ASN A 303 -13.70 -7.14 -4.81
C ASN A 303 -14.78 -6.97 -3.72
N ASP A 304 -15.87 -7.72 -3.75
CA ASP A 304 -16.79 -7.78 -2.61
C ASP A 304 -16.06 -8.33 -1.37
N LEU A 305 -15.17 -9.30 -1.56
CA LEU A 305 -14.42 -9.98 -0.49
C LEU A 305 -13.08 -9.32 -0.18
N THR A 306 -12.39 -8.78 -1.20
CA THR A 306 -11.06 -8.20 -1.01
C THR A 306 -11.10 -6.73 -0.61
N VAL A 307 -12.25 -6.06 -0.74
CA VAL A 307 -12.41 -4.62 -0.45
C VAL A 307 -13.62 -4.32 0.43
N ALA A 308 -14.84 -4.74 0.01
CA ALA A 308 -16.08 -4.27 0.62
C ALA A 308 -16.49 -5.02 1.89
N ARG A 309 -15.85 -6.17 2.19
CA ARG A 309 -16.16 -7.01 3.36
C ARG A 309 -14.91 -7.27 4.20
N PRO A 310 -15.05 -7.52 5.51
CA PRO A 310 -13.96 -8.05 6.33
C PRO A 310 -13.42 -9.35 5.75
N SER A 311 -12.12 -9.56 5.85
CA SER A 311 -11.49 -10.84 5.53
C SER A 311 -10.52 -11.24 6.64
N ILE A 312 -10.46 -12.53 6.93
CA ILE A 312 -9.59 -13.11 7.94
C ILE A 312 -8.60 -14.03 7.25
N THR A 313 -7.33 -13.89 7.59
CA THR A 313 -6.24 -14.75 7.10
C THR A 313 -5.36 -15.14 8.27
N VAL A 314 -5.03 -16.43 8.38
CA VAL A 314 -4.01 -16.90 9.32
C VAL A 314 -2.65 -16.69 8.65
N THR A 315 -1.90 -15.70 9.12
CA THR A 315 -0.63 -15.30 8.49
C THR A 315 0.60 -15.98 9.06
N ALA A 316 0.49 -16.52 10.26
CA ALA A 316 1.54 -17.34 10.87
C ALA A 316 0.95 -18.38 11.83
N ILE A 317 1.61 -19.54 11.92
CA ILE A 317 1.35 -20.58 12.94
C ILE A 317 2.71 -21.05 13.47
N ASP A 318 2.86 -21.10 14.79
CA ASP A 318 3.99 -21.71 15.46
C ASP A 318 3.85 -23.23 15.40
N ALA A 319 4.53 -23.85 14.43
CA ALA A 319 4.57 -25.31 14.24
C ALA A 319 5.96 -25.75 13.83
N LEU A 320 6.33 -26.97 14.21
CA LEU A 320 7.57 -27.57 13.72
C LEU A 320 7.48 -27.82 12.21
N PRO A 321 8.56 -27.54 11.44
CA PRO A 321 8.64 -27.99 10.07
C PRO A 321 8.46 -29.51 9.95
N VAL A 322 7.79 -29.99 8.92
CA VAL A 322 7.50 -31.42 8.74
C VAL A 322 8.77 -32.30 8.82
N LYS A 323 9.90 -31.80 8.32
CA LYS A 323 11.20 -32.50 8.39
C LYS A 323 11.75 -32.66 9.81
N ASP A 324 11.28 -31.82 10.74
CA ASP A 324 11.73 -31.79 12.15
C ASP A 324 10.69 -32.41 13.09
N ALA A 325 9.69 -33.12 12.52
CA ALA A 325 8.63 -33.76 13.29
C ALA A 325 9.16 -34.71 14.35
N VAL A 326 8.60 -34.65 15.56
CA VAL A 326 8.93 -35.48 16.70
C VAL A 326 7.69 -36.19 17.25
N ASN A 327 7.86 -37.34 17.91
CA ASN A 327 6.77 -38.11 18.53
C ASN A 327 6.32 -37.47 19.87
N ALA A 328 5.81 -36.22 19.81
CA ALA A 328 5.37 -35.51 21.01
C ALA A 328 3.98 -34.89 20.81
N VAL A 329 3.22 -34.79 21.91
CA VAL A 329 2.03 -33.94 22.03
C VAL A 329 2.55 -32.54 22.37
N PRO A 330 2.31 -31.52 21.53
CA PRO A 330 2.79 -30.17 21.79
C PRO A 330 2.06 -29.54 22.99
N ALA A 331 2.82 -28.86 23.84
CA ALA A 331 2.31 -28.18 25.03
C ALA A 331 1.72 -26.80 24.73
N GLU A 332 2.22 -26.15 23.69
CA GLU A 332 1.89 -24.79 23.28
C GLU A 332 1.69 -24.72 21.77
N ALA A 333 0.86 -23.79 21.33
CA ALA A 333 0.66 -23.44 19.93
C ALA A 333 0.23 -21.98 19.83
N ALA A 334 0.64 -21.28 18.77
CA ALA A 334 0.26 -19.89 18.54
C ALA A 334 -0.04 -19.63 17.07
N ALA A 335 -0.89 -18.63 16.81
CA ALA A 335 -1.18 -18.17 15.47
C ALA A 335 -1.39 -16.65 15.44
N VAL A 336 -1.01 -16.03 14.32
CA VAL A 336 -1.38 -14.65 13.99
C VAL A 336 -2.62 -14.69 13.09
N VAL A 337 -3.68 -14.05 13.55
CA VAL A 337 -4.94 -13.90 12.82
C VAL A 337 -5.03 -12.47 12.32
N SER A 338 -4.84 -12.27 11.02
CA SER A 338 -4.92 -10.97 10.35
C SER A 338 -6.37 -10.71 9.94
N LEU A 339 -7.00 -9.68 10.52
CA LEU A 339 -8.31 -9.19 10.14
C LEU A 339 -8.15 -7.93 9.29
N ARG A 340 -8.65 -7.94 8.07
CA ARG A 340 -8.77 -6.76 7.22
C ARG A 340 -10.15 -6.14 7.38
N VAL A 341 -10.18 -4.82 7.54
CA VAL A 341 -11.38 -4.03 7.87
C VAL A 341 -11.74 -3.16 6.67
N PRO A 342 -12.94 -3.30 6.08
CA PRO A 342 -13.36 -2.49 4.95
C PRO A 342 -13.67 -1.04 5.36
N PRO A 343 -13.70 -0.09 4.41
CA PRO A 343 -14.22 1.25 4.65
C PRO A 343 -15.62 1.23 5.28
N GLY A 344 -15.84 2.14 6.22
CA GLY A 344 -17.12 2.27 6.93
C GLY A 344 -17.27 1.37 8.17
N MET A 345 -16.28 0.55 8.50
CA MET A 345 -16.23 -0.22 9.75
C MET A 345 -15.07 0.29 10.62
N ASP A 346 -15.27 0.30 11.93
CA ASP A 346 -14.28 0.69 12.93
C ASP A 346 -13.33 -0.48 13.25
N PRO A 347 -12.01 -0.35 13.10
CA PRO A 347 -11.06 -1.44 13.32
C PRO A 347 -11.07 -1.95 14.75
N LYS A 348 -11.29 -1.06 15.73
CA LYS A 348 -11.33 -1.46 17.13
C LYS A 348 -12.58 -2.31 17.43
N GLU A 349 -13.74 -1.90 16.91
CA GLU A 349 -14.97 -2.69 17.04
C GLU A 349 -14.82 -4.04 16.35
N CYS A 350 -14.21 -4.07 15.15
CA CYS A 350 -13.93 -5.32 14.42
C CYS A 350 -12.99 -6.24 15.22
N GLN A 351 -11.94 -5.69 15.84
CA GLN A 351 -11.03 -6.47 16.70
C GLN A 351 -11.76 -6.98 17.95
N ASP A 352 -12.62 -6.18 18.54
CA ASP A 352 -13.43 -6.58 19.71
C ASP A 352 -14.35 -7.75 19.34
N LEU A 353 -15.00 -7.73 18.17
CA LEU A 353 -15.83 -8.82 17.68
C LEU A 353 -15.02 -10.10 17.41
N LEU A 354 -13.83 -9.97 16.81
CA LEU A 354 -12.92 -11.10 16.59
C LEU A 354 -12.49 -11.72 17.93
N VAL A 355 -12.09 -10.91 18.91
CA VAL A 355 -11.69 -11.40 20.23
C VAL A 355 -12.86 -12.08 20.93
N ALA A 356 -14.05 -11.47 20.91
CA ALA A 356 -15.25 -12.07 21.50
C ALA A 356 -15.62 -13.43 20.85
N HIS A 357 -15.44 -13.55 19.52
CA HIS A 357 -15.63 -14.83 18.82
C HIS A 357 -14.63 -15.89 19.30
N LEU A 358 -13.33 -15.55 19.39
CA LEU A 358 -12.31 -16.46 19.86
C LEU A 358 -12.58 -16.89 21.33
N GLU A 359 -12.98 -15.97 22.20
CA GLU A 359 -13.36 -16.28 23.59
C GLU A 359 -14.61 -17.16 23.67
N LYS A 360 -15.62 -16.91 22.85
CA LYS A 360 -16.85 -17.72 22.76
C LYS A 360 -16.58 -19.17 22.36
N HIS A 361 -15.58 -19.38 21.49
CA HIS A 361 -15.16 -20.70 21.00
C HIS A 361 -13.91 -21.20 21.74
N ALA A 362 -13.65 -20.67 22.93
CA ALA A 362 -12.46 -21.01 23.72
C ALA A 362 -12.23 -22.52 23.75
N PRO A 363 -11.02 -22.98 23.35
CA PRO A 363 -10.68 -24.40 23.30
C PRO A 363 -10.41 -24.93 24.71
N ASN A 364 -10.18 -26.25 24.81
CA ASN A 364 -9.72 -26.90 26.04
C ASN A 364 -8.22 -26.60 26.30
N ALA A 365 -7.91 -25.30 26.52
CA ALA A 365 -6.56 -24.77 26.72
C ALA A 365 -6.60 -23.49 27.56
N LEU A 366 -5.47 -23.12 28.16
CA LEU A 366 -5.27 -21.73 28.59
C LEU A 366 -5.02 -20.90 27.32
N MET A 367 -5.82 -19.87 27.12
CA MET A 367 -5.76 -19.00 25.96
C MET A 367 -5.38 -17.58 26.38
N GLU A 368 -4.41 -17.03 25.64
CA GLU A 368 -4.01 -15.64 25.72
C GLU A 368 -4.20 -15.02 24.33
N ILE A 369 -4.81 -13.83 24.27
CA ILE A 369 -5.02 -13.07 23.03
C ILE A 369 -4.29 -11.73 23.18
N GLU A 370 -3.28 -11.53 22.35
CA GLU A 370 -2.56 -10.27 22.24
C GLU A 370 -3.16 -9.46 21.09
N ARG A 371 -3.57 -8.23 21.40
CA ARG A 371 -4.13 -7.30 20.42
C ARG A 371 -2.97 -6.55 19.76
N GLU A 372 -2.89 -6.65 18.45
CA GLU A 372 -1.90 -5.92 17.66
C GLU A 372 -2.40 -4.51 17.32
N SER A 373 -1.52 -3.69 16.73
CA SER A 373 -1.84 -2.34 16.29
C SER A 373 -2.94 -2.32 15.24
N LEU A 374 -3.74 -1.27 15.28
CA LEU A 374 -4.84 -1.04 14.35
C LEU A 374 -4.39 -0.12 13.20
N ALA A 375 -4.91 -0.35 12.01
CA ALA A 375 -4.85 0.59 10.90
C ALA A 375 -6.27 0.94 10.45
N GLU A 376 -6.53 2.24 10.34
CA GLU A 376 -7.83 2.75 9.89
C GLU A 376 -8.02 2.50 8.38
N PRO A 377 -9.22 2.11 7.94
CA PRO A 377 -9.55 2.09 6.52
C PRO A 377 -9.63 3.51 5.98
N PHE A 378 -9.40 3.67 4.69
CA PHE A 378 -9.45 4.95 4.01
C PHE A 378 -10.53 4.95 2.94
N SER A 379 -11.24 6.08 2.80
CA SER A 379 -12.13 6.38 1.68
C SER A 379 -11.84 7.80 1.18
N ALA A 380 -11.59 7.93 -0.12
CA ALA A 380 -11.34 9.22 -0.73
C ALA A 380 -12.63 10.05 -0.85
N ASP A 381 -12.54 11.34 -0.54
CA ASP A 381 -13.58 12.31 -0.88
C ASP A 381 -13.27 12.95 -2.25
N LEU A 382 -13.83 12.40 -3.31
CA LEU A 382 -13.63 12.89 -4.67
C LEU A 382 -14.41 14.19 -4.99
N THR A 383 -15.12 14.78 -4.03
CA THR A 383 -15.94 15.99 -4.27
C THR A 383 -15.12 17.26 -4.32
N GLY A 384 -13.90 17.22 -3.83
CA GLY A 384 -12.98 18.36 -3.77
C GLY A 384 -12.58 18.90 -5.15
N PRO A 385 -12.33 20.22 -5.26
CA PRO A 385 -11.99 20.85 -6.54
C PRO A 385 -10.65 20.40 -7.13
N ALA A 386 -9.66 20.03 -6.31
CA ALA A 386 -8.38 19.52 -6.80
C ALA A 386 -8.53 18.12 -7.37
N LEU A 387 -9.25 17.23 -6.67
CA LEU A 387 -9.47 15.86 -7.13
C LEU A 387 -10.30 15.79 -8.40
N LYS A 388 -11.33 16.64 -8.56
CA LYS A 388 -12.07 16.76 -9.82
C LYS A 388 -11.21 17.20 -11.00
N ARG A 389 -10.23 18.09 -10.76
CA ARG A 389 -9.26 18.49 -11.78
C ARG A 389 -8.28 17.37 -12.11
N LEU A 390 -7.85 16.61 -11.09
CA LEU A 390 -6.98 15.45 -11.28
C LEU A 390 -7.68 14.37 -12.09
N GLU A 391 -8.91 14.01 -11.71
CA GLU A 391 -9.75 13.06 -12.46
C GLU A 391 -9.85 13.43 -13.93
N LYS A 392 -10.23 14.71 -14.20
CA LYS A 392 -10.28 15.22 -15.56
C LYS A 392 -8.93 15.14 -16.26
N ALA A 393 -7.84 15.53 -15.60
CA ALA A 393 -6.49 15.51 -16.18
C ALA A 393 -6.01 14.11 -16.51
N LEU A 394 -6.31 13.12 -15.65
CA LEU A 394 -6.05 11.71 -15.92
C LEU A 394 -6.83 11.22 -17.14
N GLY A 395 -8.14 11.44 -17.18
CA GLY A 395 -8.99 11.06 -18.30
C GLY A 395 -8.53 11.68 -19.62
N ASP A 396 -8.23 12.97 -19.64
CA ASP A 396 -7.71 13.71 -20.82
C ASP A 396 -6.34 13.16 -21.27
N SER A 397 -5.44 12.87 -20.33
CA SER A 397 -4.09 12.39 -20.61
C SER A 397 -4.09 11.01 -21.27
N TYR A 398 -4.89 10.08 -20.73
CA TYR A 398 -5.05 8.73 -21.29
C TYR A 398 -5.82 8.77 -22.62
N ALA A 399 -6.86 9.63 -22.72
CA ALA A 399 -7.58 9.84 -23.98
C ALA A 399 -6.66 10.34 -25.09
N ALA A 400 -5.78 11.29 -24.79
CA ALA A 400 -4.78 11.78 -25.74
C ALA A 400 -3.80 10.68 -26.20
N ALA A 401 -3.49 9.72 -25.32
CA ALA A 401 -2.68 8.54 -25.65
C ALA A 401 -3.36 7.64 -26.68
N GLU A 402 -4.66 7.46 -26.53
CA GLU A 402 -5.48 6.55 -27.33
C GLU A 402 -6.12 7.24 -28.54
N GLY A 403 -5.89 8.55 -28.73
CA GLY A 403 -6.54 9.33 -29.79
C GLY A 403 -8.05 9.47 -29.60
N LYS A 404 -8.51 9.50 -28.36
CA LYS A 404 -9.92 9.69 -27.96
C LYS A 404 -10.16 11.11 -27.46
N ASP A 405 -11.41 11.54 -27.40
CA ASP A 405 -11.78 12.87 -26.91
C ASP A 405 -11.75 12.92 -25.35
N SER A 406 -12.13 11.83 -24.68
CA SER A 406 -12.08 11.69 -23.23
C SER A 406 -12.04 10.21 -22.82
N MET A 407 -11.57 9.92 -21.62
CA MET A 407 -11.70 8.61 -20.98
C MET A 407 -12.24 8.78 -19.57
N GLU A 408 -13.10 7.87 -19.15
CA GLU A 408 -13.60 7.78 -17.78
C GLU A 408 -12.48 7.24 -16.90
N VAL A 409 -12.34 7.81 -15.71
CA VAL A 409 -11.36 7.38 -14.72
C VAL A 409 -12.00 6.30 -13.86
N ALA A 410 -11.36 5.16 -13.77
CA ALA A 410 -11.82 4.04 -12.95
C ALA A 410 -11.60 4.33 -11.45
N GLU A 411 -12.63 4.11 -10.66
CA GLU A 411 -12.50 4.04 -9.21
C GLU A 411 -12.09 2.63 -8.82
N VAL A 412 -10.85 2.50 -8.33
CA VAL A 412 -10.29 1.23 -7.87
C VAL A 412 -10.10 1.22 -6.36
N ALA A 413 -9.89 0.07 -5.79
CA ALA A 413 -9.58 -0.07 -4.37
C ALA A 413 -8.44 -1.05 -4.15
N SER A 414 -7.69 -0.86 -3.08
CA SER A 414 -6.65 -1.79 -2.65
C SER A 414 -7.05 -2.50 -1.36
N GLY A 415 -6.74 -3.78 -1.30
CA GLY A 415 -6.86 -4.58 -0.08
C GLY A 415 -5.79 -4.27 0.97
N GLY A 416 -4.77 -3.50 0.62
CA GLY A 416 -3.74 -3.00 1.53
C GLY A 416 -4.20 -1.82 2.37
N SER A 417 -3.37 -1.38 3.30
CA SER A 417 -3.58 -0.18 4.11
C SER A 417 -2.35 0.72 3.99
N ILE A 418 -2.58 2.02 3.87
CA ILE A 418 -1.55 3.06 3.94
C ILE A 418 -1.96 3.99 5.10
N PRO A 419 -1.54 3.70 6.36
CA PRO A 419 -1.99 4.44 7.54
C PRO A 419 -1.68 5.93 7.48
N LEU A 420 -0.64 6.31 6.77
CA LEU A 420 -0.23 7.70 6.54
C LEU A 420 -1.36 8.56 5.95
N THR A 421 -2.24 8.01 5.10
CA THR A 421 -3.34 8.76 4.45
C THR A 421 -4.26 9.43 5.45
N ASN A 422 -4.77 8.66 6.41
CA ASN A 422 -5.65 9.18 7.45
C ASN A 422 -4.93 10.15 8.40
N LYS A 423 -3.66 9.88 8.72
CA LYS A 423 -2.85 10.75 9.59
C LYS A 423 -2.54 12.10 8.93
N LEU A 424 -2.25 12.12 7.62
CA LEU A 424 -2.07 13.36 6.87
C LEU A 424 -3.35 14.22 6.88
N LEU A 425 -4.51 13.61 6.60
CA LEU A 425 -5.79 14.31 6.64
C LEU A 425 -6.17 14.78 8.05
N ALA A 426 -5.84 14.01 9.08
CA ALA A 426 -6.07 14.42 10.47
C ALA A 426 -5.18 15.62 10.86
N ALA A 427 -3.91 15.64 10.42
CA ALA A 427 -3.00 16.76 10.66
C ALA A 427 -3.35 18.01 9.81
N HIS A 428 -3.89 17.81 8.60
CA HIS A 428 -4.22 18.87 7.64
C HIS A 428 -5.65 18.70 7.08
N PRO A 429 -6.70 18.98 7.87
CA PRO A 429 -8.10 18.65 7.52
C PRO A 429 -8.68 19.42 6.32
N SER A 430 -8.00 20.48 5.87
CA SER A 430 -8.42 21.26 4.68
C SER A 430 -7.80 20.77 3.37
N ALA A 431 -6.87 19.84 3.44
CA ALA A 431 -6.19 19.30 2.25
C ALA A 431 -7.06 18.23 1.58
N GLU A 432 -6.90 18.11 0.27
CA GLU A 432 -7.45 17.00 -0.51
C GLU A 432 -6.38 15.91 -0.68
N LEU A 433 -6.77 14.63 -0.75
CA LEU A 433 -5.84 13.52 -0.89
C LEU A 433 -6.23 12.60 -2.05
N ALA A 434 -5.28 12.37 -2.95
CA ALA A 434 -5.38 11.41 -4.04
C ALA A 434 -4.40 10.25 -3.86
N LEU A 435 -4.90 9.04 -4.11
CA LEU A 435 -4.09 7.81 -4.22
C LEU A 435 -4.03 7.39 -5.69
N TYR A 436 -2.83 7.19 -6.19
CA TYR A 436 -2.58 6.71 -7.54
C TYR A 436 -1.23 5.98 -7.58
N GLY A 437 -0.87 5.36 -8.69
CA GLY A 437 0.43 4.71 -8.77
C GLY A 437 0.71 4.08 -10.13
N LEU A 438 1.79 3.30 -10.16
CA LEU A 438 2.35 2.65 -11.35
C LEU A 438 2.16 1.14 -11.35
N ALA A 439 1.70 0.55 -10.25
CA ALA A 439 1.49 -0.89 -10.13
C ALA A 439 0.29 -1.35 -10.96
N GLU A 440 0.41 -2.55 -11.54
CA GLU A 440 -0.65 -3.28 -12.25
C GLU A 440 -0.85 -4.65 -11.63
#